data_a115fa66b22e6cc83e00544b597f0874
#
_entry.id   a115fa66b22e6cc83e00544b597f0874
#
_cell.length_a   1.000
_cell.length_b   1.000
_cell.length_c   1.000
_cell.angle_alpha   90.00
_cell.angle_beta   90.00
_cell.angle_gamma   90.00
#
_symmetry.space_group_name_H-M   'P 1'
#
loop_
_entity.id
_entity.type
_entity.pdbx_description
1 polymer ?
#
loop_
_entity_poly.entity_id
_entity_poly.type
_entity_poly.pdbx_seq_one_letter_code
_entity_poly.pdbx_strand_id
1 'polypeptide(L)'
;GRFITHYRQNFFMPGRTNGQVVYNYLPLPGAEQAIYQQISDITISMKSTDHLTMPKLINSTCDVYLDSCEQEDYDSMKKKFVLDLPEGEITASNAGVLSGKLCQMANGAIYDDTGEMHILHNRKLDALEDIIEAANGKPLLVAYWYQHDLKRISERLHLRHIPFSRLDSSDSIRRWNR
;
A
#
# COMPACT_ATOMS: atom_id res chain seq x y z
N GLY A 1 31.29 9.61 9.36
CA GLY A 1 31.54 10.16 10.69
C GLY A 1 30.85 9.35 11.78
N ARG A 2 31.46 9.34 12.96
CA ARG A 2 30.98 8.53 14.12
C ARG A 2 29.62 8.99 14.64
N PHE A 3 29.21 10.23 14.28
CA PHE A 3 27.96 10.84 14.74
C PHE A 3 27.16 11.37 13.57
N ILE A 4 25.82 11.21 13.64
CA ILE A 4 24.86 11.70 12.65
C ILE A 4 24.99 13.20 12.37
N THR A 5 25.44 13.97 13.36
CA THR A 5 25.67 15.42 13.23
C THR A 5 26.75 15.73 12.20
N HIS A 6 27.92 15.05 12.28
CA HIS A 6 28.99 15.24 11.30
C HIS A 6 28.60 14.79 9.91
N TYR A 7 27.86 13.67 9.82
CA TYR A 7 27.32 13.19 8.55
C TYR A 7 26.40 14.24 7.90
N ARG A 8 25.47 14.81 8.69
CA ARG A 8 24.59 15.88 8.21
C ARG A 8 25.33 17.12 7.79
N GLN A 9 26.33 17.57 8.57
CA GLN A 9 27.15 18.75 8.24
C GLN A 9 27.95 18.58 6.94
N ASN A 10 28.45 17.37 6.68
CA ASN A 10 29.27 17.10 5.51
C ASN A 10 28.48 16.95 4.21
N PHE A 11 27.26 16.44 4.28
CA PHE A 11 26.51 16.03 3.09
C PHE A 11 25.16 16.73 2.92
N PHE A 12 24.71 17.46 3.93
CA PHE A 12 23.37 18.05 3.90
C PHE A 12 23.39 19.49 4.43
N MET A 13 22.42 20.27 3.97
CA MET A 13 22.09 21.57 4.53
C MET A 13 20.71 21.56 5.13
N PRO A 14 20.45 22.42 6.15
CA PRO A 14 19.10 22.58 6.69
C PRO A 14 18.13 23.04 5.60
N GLY A 15 16.97 22.37 5.51
CA GLY A 15 15.87 22.78 4.66
C GLY A 15 14.89 23.69 5.41
N ARG A 16 13.67 23.19 5.66
CA ARG A 16 12.67 23.95 6.43
C ARG A 16 13.07 24.02 7.88
N THR A 17 13.12 25.26 8.43
CA THR A 17 13.46 25.50 9.82
C THR A 17 12.38 26.39 10.49
N ASN A 18 12.20 26.20 11.79
CA ASN A 18 11.46 27.14 12.63
C ASN A 18 12.39 27.56 13.79
N GLY A 19 13.20 28.59 13.52
CA GLY A 19 14.18 29.10 14.48
C GLY A 19 15.22 28.04 14.86
N GLN A 20 14.98 27.30 15.94
CA GLN A 20 15.92 26.32 16.49
C GLN A 20 15.71 24.88 15.96
N VAL A 21 14.56 24.60 15.33
CA VAL A 21 14.21 23.26 14.90
C VAL A 21 14.34 23.13 13.38
N VAL A 22 15.13 22.13 12.93
CA VAL A 22 15.28 21.76 11.52
C VAL A 22 14.31 20.60 11.25
N TYR A 23 13.33 20.80 10.37
CA TYR A 23 12.33 19.78 10.03
C TYR A 23 12.81 18.79 8.98
N ASN A 24 13.65 19.24 8.05
CA ASN A 24 14.24 18.39 7.01
C ASN A 24 15.64 18.88 6.61
N TYR A 25 16.38 17.99 5.97
CA TYR A 25 17.70 18.26 5.43
C TYR A 25 17.70 18.02 3.92
N LEU A 26 18.35 18.91 3.18
CA LEU A 26 18.54 18.79 1.74
C LEU A 26 19.97 18.37 1.44
N PRO A 27 20.22 17.47 0.48
CA PRO A 27 21.58 17.10 0.12
C PRO A 27 22.33 18.28 -0.47
N LEU A 28 23.60 18.41 -0.14
CA LEU A 28 24.51 19.37 -0.78
C LEU A 28 24.77 18.93 -2.23
N PRO A 29 25.11 19.87 -3.14
CA PRO A 29 25.52 19.51 -4.50
C PRO A 29 26.68 18.50 -4.48
N GLY A 30 26.50 17.37 -5.19
CA GLY A 30 27.50 16.30 -5.23
C GLY A 30 27.56 15.38 -4.00
N ALA A 31 26.73 15.61 -2.98
CA ALA A 31 26.73 14.80 -1.75
C ALA A 31 26.39 13.34 -2.02
N GLU A 32 25.46 13.07 -2.93
CA GLU A 32 25.06 11.72 -3.29
C GLU A 32 26.22 10.91 -3.85
N GLN A 33 26.94 11.48 -4.84
CA GLN A 33 28.12 10.84 -5.43
C GLN A 33 29.22 10.61 -4.39
N ALA A 34 29.46 11.60 -3.52
CA ALA A 34 30.47 11.49 -2.47
C ALA A 34 30.11 10.40 -1.44
N ILE A 35 28.84 10.26 -1.08
CA ILE A 35 28.36 9.19 -0.20
C ILE A 35 28.56 7.82 -0.88
N TYR A 36 28.11 7.67 -2.13
CA TYR A 36 28.27 6.39 -2.85
C TYR A 36 29.74 6.02 -3.00
N GLN A 37 30.62 6.97 -3.26
CA GLN A 37 32.05 6.72 -3.36
C GLN A 37 32.65 6.24 -2.01
N GLN A 38 32.19 6.80 -0.89
CA GLN A 38 32.68 6.41 0.44
C GLN A 38 32.21 5.01 0.90
N ILE A 39 31.08 4.53 0.37
CA ILE A 39 30.54 3.22 0.73
C ILE A 39 30.78 2.17 -0.35
N SER A 40 31.43 2.51 -1.47
CA SER A 40 31.57 1.64 -2.64
C SER A 40 32.37 0.37 -2.38
N ASP A 41 33.27 0.41 -1.41
CA ASP A 41 34.10 -0.74 -1.00
C ASP A 41 33.37 -1.73 -0.07
N ILE A 42 32.30 -1.29 0.57
CA ILE A 42 31.51 -2.08 1.52
C ILE A 42 30.09 -2.36 1.08
N THR A 43 29.68 -1.83 -0.08
CA THR A 43 28.30 -1.99 -0.61
C THR A 43 28.33 -2.38 -2.08
N ILE A 44 27.38 -3.22 -2.46
CA ILE A 44 27.10 -3.53 -3.86
C ILE A 44 25.66 -3.09 -4.13
N SER A 45 25.50 -2.21 -5.12
CA SER A 45 24.19 -1.84 -5.66
C SER A 45 23.96 -2.57 -6.97
N MET A 46 22.95 -3.41 -7.03
CA MET A 46 22.58 -4.15 -8.23
C MET A 46 21.13 -3.82 -8.62
N LYS A 47 20.93 -3.44 -9.86
CA LYS A 47 19.60 -3.33 -10.45
C LYS A 47 19.33 -4.59 -11.28
N SER A 48 18.13 -5.12 -11.20
CA SER A 48 17.73 -6.29 -12.00
C SER A 48 17.96 -6.06 -13.51
N THR A 49 17.74 -4.82 -13.96
CA THR A 49 17.94 -4.41 -15.36
C THR A 49 19.38 -4.46 -15.83
N ASP A 50 20.35 -4.44 -14.92
CA ASP A 50 21.78 -4.45 -15.28
C ASP A 50 22.28 -5.87 -15.57
N HIS A 51 21.55 -6.88 -15.10
CA HIS A 51 21.95 -8.29 -15.16
C HIS A 51 20.92 -9.21 -15.82
N LEU A 52 19.68 -8.75 -15.97
CA LEU A 52 18.59 -9.54 -16.52
C LEU A 52 17.93 -8.80 -17.68
N THR A 53 17.63 -9.53 -18.75
CA THR A 53 16.76 -9.02 -19.82
C THR A 53 15.33 -9.00 -19.30
N MET A 54 14.91 -7.86 -18.79
CA MET A 54 13.56 -7.67 -18.25
C MET A 54 12.59 -7.24 -19.36
N PRO A 55 11.37 -7.76 -19.37
CA PRO A 55 10.32 -7.24 -20.24
C PRO A 55 10.01 -5.79 -19.87
N LYS A 56 9.49 -5.02 -20.85
CA LYS A 56 9.08 -3.64 -20.61
C LYS A 56 7.97 -3.60 -19.57
N LEU A 57 8.14 -2.75 -18.55
CA LEU A 57 7.09 -2.47 -17.57
C LEU A 57 5.94 -1.73 -18.28
N ILE A 58 4.74 -2.29 -18.18
CA ILE A 58 3.50 -1.69 -18.65
C ILE A 58 2.64 -1.41 -17.42
N ASN A 59 2.36 -0.14 -17.14
CA ASN A 59 1.42 0.26 -16.10
C ASN A 59 0.03 0.41 -16.73
N SER A 60 -0.96 -0.22 -16.11
CA SER A 60 -2.36 -0.03 -16.47
C SER A 60 -3.17 0.24 -15.21
N THR A 61 -4.25 1.00 -15.34
CA THR A 61 -5.17 1.34 -14.27
C THR A 61 -6.52 0.68 -14.54
N CYS A 62 -7.09 0.07 -13.52
CA CYS A 62 -8.46 -0.41 -13.53
C CYS A 62 -9.26 0.48 -12.58
N ASP A 63 -10.10 1.35 -13.14
CA ASP A 63 -10.94 2.25 -12.36
C ASP A 63 -12.16 1.51 -11.84
N VAL A 64 -12.43 1.64 -10.56
CA VAL A 64 -13.55 1.00 -9.86
C VAL A 64 -14.40 2.09 -9.23
N TYR A 65 -15.68 2.10 -9.53
CA TYR A 65 -16.62 3.13 -9.10
C TYR A 65 -17.57 2.58 -8.04
N LEU A 66 -17.88 3.41 -7.06
CA LEU A 66 -18.95 3.17 -6.09
C LEU A 66 -20.31 3.44 -6.75
N ASP A 67 -21.36 2.76 -6.28
CA ASP A 67 -22.71 3.18 -6.63
C ASP A 67 -23.18 4.40 -5.81
N SER A 68 -24.38 4.87 -6.04
CA SER A 68 -24.88 6.10 -5.41
C SER A 68 -24.95 5.97 -3.88
N CYS A 69 -25.43 4.84 -3.35
CA CYS A 69 -25.54 4.61 -1.90
C CYS A 69 -24.14 4.48 -1.25
N GLU A 70 -23.27 3.68 -1.87
CA GLU A 70 -21.89 3.48 -1.40
C GLU A 70 -21.10 4.81 -1.42
N GLN A 71 -21.38 5.67 -2.43
CA GLN A 71 -20.78 7.00 -2.52
C GLN A 71 -21.32 7.96 -1.46
N GLU A 72 -22.61 7.89 -1.13
CA GLU A 72 -23.20 8.68 -0.04
C GLU A 72 -22.58 8.32 1.31
N ASP A 73 -22.40 7.05 1.59
CA ASP A 73 -21.74 6.55 2.79
C ASP A 73 -20.29 7.05 2.88
N TYR A 74 -19.54 6.94 1.79
CA TYR A 74 -18.17 7.44 1.70
C TYR A 74 -18.11 8.96 1.93
N ASP A 75 -19.01 9.71 1.32
CA ASP A 75 -19.10 11.16 1.46
C ASP A 75 -19.58 11.59 2.85
N SER A 76 -20.46 10.81 3.52
CA SER A 76 -20.86 11.04 4.89
C SER A 76 -19.66 10.91 5.82
N MET A 77 -18.92 9.81 5.74
CA MET A 77 -17.68 9.63 6.51
C MET A 77 -16.69 10.77 6.23
N LYS A 78 -16.49 11.13 4.96
CA LYS A 78 -15.54 12.19 4.58
C LYS A 78 -15.90 13.58 5.11
N LYS A 79 -17.19 13.92 5.14
CA LYS A 79 -17.68 15.25 5.51
C LYS A 79 -18.02 15.37 7.00
N LYS A 80 -18.64 14.34 7.55
CA LYS A 80 -19.19 14.33 8.91
C LYS A 80 -18.32 13.58 9.91
N PHE A 81 -17.33 12.82 9.46
CA PHE A 81 -16.51 11.91 10.26
C PHE A 81 -17.33 10.75 10.89
N VAL A 82 -18.48 10.46 10.30
CA VAL A 82 -19.42 9.44 10.78
C VAL A 82 -19.95 8.64 9.60
N LEU A 83 -20.07 7.34 9.81
CA LEU A 83 -20.76 6.38 8.95
C LEU A 83 -21.84 5.68 9.77
N ASP A 84 -23.08 5.82 9.36
CA ASP A 84 -24.22 5.14 9.94
C ASP A 84 -24.33 3.72 9.37
N LEU A 85 -24.39 2.72 10.22
CA LEU A 85 -24.62 1.32 9.86
C LEU A 85 -25.88 0.81 10.58
N PRO A 86 -26.52 -0.26 10.09
CA PRO A 86 -27.68 -0.85 10.75
C PRO A 86 -27.41 -1.29 12.21
N GLU A 87 -26.18 -1.62 12.54
CA GLU A 87 -25.72 -2.12 13.82
C GLU A 87 -25.13 -1.03 14.73
N GLY A 88 -25.04 0.23 14.25
CA GLY A 88 -24.46 1.37 14.98
C GLY A 88 -23.72 2.34 14.07
N GLU A 89 -23.04 3.30 14.66
CA GLU A 89 -22.26 4.29 13.92
C GLU A 89 -20.76 4.03 14.08
N ILE A 90 -19.99 4.30 13.01
CA ILE A 90 -18.54 4.31 13.05
C ILE A 90 -18.06 5.75 12.92
N THR A 91 -17.22 6.17 13.86
CA THR A 91 -16.72 7.54 13.90
C THR A 91 -15.22 7.64 13.65
N ALA A 92 -14.77 8.79 13.15
CA ALA A 92 -13.35 9.11 13.02
C ALA A 92 -12.99 10.26 13.96
N SER A 93 -12.18 10.01 14.97
CA SER A 93 -11.84 10.98 16.01
C SER A 93 -10.97 12.15 15.52
N ASN A 94 -10.29 12.00 14.41
CA ASN A 94 -9.42 13.03 13.81
C ASN A 94 -9.12 12.72 12.33
N ALA A 95 -8.48 13.67 11.65
CA ALA A 95 -8.18 13.57 10.22
C ALA A 95 -7.26 12.38 9.85
N GLY A 96 -6.37 11.96 10.74
CA GLY A 96 -5.51 10.80 10.51
C GLY A 96 -6.30 9.49 10.53
N VAL A 97 -7.17 9.33 11.53
CA VAL A 97 -8.11 8.19 11.64
C VAL A 97 -9.06 8.21 10.44
N LEU A 98 -9.60 9.37 10.08
CA LEU A 98 -10.48 9.53 8.92
C LEU A 98 -9.82 9.02 7.64
N SER A 99 -8.57 9.43 7.36
CA SER A 99 -7.85 8.95 6.18
C SER A 99 -7.74 7.43 6.15
N GLY A 100 -7.42 6.81 7.28
CA GLY A 100 -7.39 5.35 7.41
C GLY A 100 -8.74 4.68 7.15
N LYS A 101 -9.82 5.22 7.74
CA LYS A 101 -11.20 4.73 7.55
C LYS A 101 -11.64 4.84 6.08
N LEU A 102 -11.38 5.98 5.43
CA LEU A 102 -11.70 6.18 4.00
C LEU A 102 -10.94 5.21 3.09
N CYS A 103 -9.68 4.91 3.38
CA CYS A 103 -8.92 3.91 2.64
C CYS A 103 -9.49 2.49 2.82
N GLN A 104 -9.96 2.14 4.03
CA GLN A 104 -10.66 0.88 4.29
C GLN A 104 -11.97 0.81 3.52
N MET A 105 -12.81 1.85 3.60
CA MET A 105 -14.08 1.95 2.84
C MET A 105 -13.85 1.78 1.34
N ALA A 106 -12.84 2.45 0.78
CA ALA A 106 -12.49 2.32 -0.63
C ALA A 106 -12.09 0.89 -1.03
N ASN A 107 -11.68 0.04 -0.07
CA ASN A 107 -11.45 -1.38 -0.28
C ASN A 107 -12.70 -2.25 -0.03
N GLY A 108 -13.80 -1.64 0.44
CA GLY A 108 -15.11 -2.28 0.58
C GLY A 108 -15.38 -2.91 1.93
N ALA A 109 -14.58 -2.63 2.95
CA ALA A 109 -14.89 -2.98 4.34
C ALA A 109 -14.24 -1.97 5.28
N ILE A 110 -14.75 -1.87 6.51
CA ILE A 110 -14.26 -0.96 7.55
C ILE A 110 -14.24 -1.70 8.88
N TYR A 111 -13.29 -1.39 9.75
CA TYR A 111 -13.30 -1.84 11.13
C TYR A 111 -13.98 -0.78 12.01
N ASP A 112 -14.79 -1.21 12.95
CA ASP A 112 -15.31 -0.35 14.03
C ASP A 112 -14.25 -0.13 15.14
N ASP A 113 -14.67 0.50 16.24
CA ASP A 113 -13.78 0.79 17.37
C ASP A 113 -13.48 -0.46 18.23
N THR A 114 -14.27 -1.53 18.09
CA THR A 114 -14.02 -2.83 18.72
C THR A 114 -13.10 -3.72 17.91
N GLY A 115 -12.82 -3.34 16.65
CA GLY A 115 -12.04 -4.12 15.70
C GLY A 115 -12.88 -5.11 14.90
N GLU A 116 -14.20 -5.04 14.99
CA GLU A 116 -15.11 -5.84 14.16
C GLU A 116 -15.14 -5.28 12.73
N MET A 117 -15.21 -6.19 11.76
CA MET A 117 -15.19 -5.85 10.34
C MET A 117 -16.60 -5.79 9.76
N HIS A 118 -16.96 -4.64 9.21
CA HIS A 118 -18.21 -4.42 8.50
C HIS A 118 -17.95 -4.34 6.99
N ILE A 119 -18.63 -5.20 6.22
CA ILE A 119 -18.54 -5.22 4.75
C ILE A 119 -19.47 -4.17 4.18
N LEU A 120 -18.97 -3.29 3.34
CA LEU A 120 -19.72 -2.23 2.69
C LEU A 120 -20.06 -2.57 1.24
N HIS A 121 -19.07 -3.03 0.47
CA HIS A 121 -19.24 -3.39 -0.94
C HIS A 121 -18.16 -4.37 -1.43
N ASN A 122 -18.33 -4.92 -2.63
CA ASN A 122 -17.41 -5.88 -3.23
C ASN A 122 -16.75 -5.38 -4.53
N ARG A 123 -16.87 -4.10 -4.88
CA ARG A 123 -16.47 -3.54 -6.17
C ARG A 123 -15.04 -3.91 -6.60
N LYS A 124 -14.06 -3.80 -5.70
CA LYS A 124 -12.67 -4.18 -5.99
C LYS A 124 -12.46 -5.69 -6.09
N LEU A 125 -13.25 -6.48 -5.38
CA LEU A 125 -13.21 -7.94 -5.50
C LEU A 125 -13.78 -8.41 -6.83
N ASP A 126 -14.86 -7.78 -7.30
CA ASP A 126 -15.45 -8.07 -8.59
C ASP A 126 -14.46 -7.70 -9.72
N ALA A 127 -13.84 -6.52 -9.66
CA ALA A 127 -12.79 -6.13 -10.58
C ALA A 127 -11.55 -7.05 -10.53
N LEU A 128 -11.21 -7.60 -9.38
CA LEU A 128 -10.14 -8.60 -9.26
C LEU A 128 -10.51 -9.90 -9.97
N GLU A 129 -11.76 -10.36 -9.87
CA GLU A 129 -12.24 -11.53 -10.62
C GLU A 129 -12.10 -11.31 -12.13
N ASP A 130 -12.51 -10.14 -12.64
CA ASP A 130 -12.37 -9.79 -14.05
C ASP A 130 -10.91 -9.81 -14.51
N ILE A 131 -9.99 -9.31 -13.69
CA ILE A 131 -8.55 -9.34 -13.96
C ILE A 131 -8.01 -10.78 -13.98
N ILE A 132 -8.46 -11.63 -13.05
CA ILE A 132 -8.06 -13.03 -12.99
C ILE A 132 -8.56 -13.78 -14.23
N GLU A 133 -9.80 -13.55 -14.64
CA GLU A 133 -10.36 -14.12 -15.85
C GLU A 133 -9.61 -13.68 -17.10
N ALA A 134 -9.33 -12.37 -17.21
CA ALA A 134 -8.55 -11.81 -18.31
C ALA A 134 -7.11 -12.35 -18.37
N ALA A 135 -6.52 -12.75 -17.25
CA ALA A 135 -5.20 -13.36 -17.18
C ALA A 135 -5.16 -14.77 -17.80
N ASN A 136 -6.32 -15.41 -18.01
CA ASN A 136 -6.47 -16.69 -18.68
C ASN A 136 -5.51 -17.77 -18.16
N GLY A 137 -5.52 -17.99 -16.85
CA GLY A 137 -4.70 -19.02 -16.17
C GLY A 137 -3.24 -18.63 -15.95
N LYS A 138 -2.83 -17.41 -16.32
CA LYS A 138 -1.49 -16.92 -15.97
C LYS A 138 -1.45 -16.54 -14.49
N PRO A 139 -0.32 -16.79 -13.79
CA PRO A 139 -0.20 -16.44 -12.39
C PRO A 139 -0.25 -14.92 -12.18
N LEU A 140 -0.98 -14.49 -11.17
CA LEU A 140 -1.11 -13.10 -10.76
C LEU A 140 -0.55 -12.92 -9.35
N LEU A 141 0.22 -11.87 -9.14
CA LEU A 141 0.66 -11.44 -7.83
C LEU A 141 -0.26 -10.31 -7.33
N VAL A 142 -1.00 -10.57 -6.26
CA VAL A 142 -1.94 -9.62 -5.66
C VAL A 142 -1.34 -9.05 -4.39
N ALA A 143 -1.13 -7.74 -4.34
CA ALA A 143 -0.75 -7.02 -3.15
C ALA A 143 -2.01 -6.45 -2.45
N TYR A 144 -2.08 -6.57 -1.14
CA TYR A 144 -3.16 -6.05 -0.31
C TYR A 144 -2.59 -5.25 0.86
N TRP A 145 -3.40 -4.43 1.50
CA TRP A 145 -2.95 -3.59 2.61
C TRP A 145 -3.57 -3.97 3.96
N TYR A 146 -4.86 -4.29 4.00
CA TYR A 146 -5.58 -4.59 5.23
C TYR A 146 -5.82 -6.08 5.42
N GLN A 147 -5.97 -6.53 6.68
CA GLN A 147 -6.28 -7.92 6.98
C GLN A 147 -7.66 -8.32 6.45
N HIS A 148 -8.62 -7.39 6.42
CA HIS A 148 -9.91 -7.65 5.80
C HIS A 148 -9.79 -7.90 4.29
N ASP A 149 -8.85 -7.25 3.58
CA ASP A 149 -8.62 -7.53 2.15
C ASP A 149 -8.18 -8.98 1.97
N LEU A 150 -7.19 -9.42 2.76
CA LEU A 150 -6.70 -10.80 2.72
C LEU A 150 -7.83 -11.81 2.96
N LYS A 151 -8.63 -11.59 4.01
CA LYS A 151 -9.74 -12.48 4.35
C LYS A 151 -10.75 -12.56 3.21
N ARG A 152 -11.24 -11.43 2.73
CA ARG A 152 -12.26 -11.33 1.68
C ARG A 152 -11.77 -11.87 0.34
N ILE A 153 -10.53 -11.56 -0.06
CA ILE A 153 -9.91 -12.13 -1.28
C ILE A 153 -9.82 -13.65 -1.15
N SER A 154 -9.33 -14.16 -0.03
CA SER A 154 -9.17 -15.60 0.18
C SER A 154 -10.52 -16.34 0.14
N GLU A 155 -11.55 -15.80 0.81
CA GLU A 155 -12.90 -16.34 0.79
C GLU A 155 -13.49 -16.33 -0.64
N ARG A 156 -13.32 -15.24 -1.37
CA ARG A 156 -13.81 -15.10 -2.74
C ARG A 156 -13.15 -16.11 -3.69
N LEU A 157 -11.82 -16.26 -3.64
CA LEU A 157 -11.08 -17.21 -4.45
C LEU A 157 -11.45 -18.65 -4.11
N HIS A 158 -11.70 -18.97 -2.84
CA HIS A 158 -12.19 -20.27 -2.38
C HIS A 158 -13.57 -20.61 -2.96
N LEU A 159 -14.50 -19.66 -2.87
CA LEU A 159 -15.87 -19.81 -3.42
C LEU A 159 -15.87 -20.03 -4.95
N ARG A 160 -14.93 -19.43 -5.64
CA ARG A 160 -14.75 -19.55 -7.10
C ARG A 160 -13.88 -20.75 -7.51
N HIS A 161 -13.39 -21.54 -6.56
CA HIS A 161 -12.46 -22.65 -6.80
C HIS A 161 -11.18 -22.22 -7.55
N ILE A 162 -10.72 -20.96 -7.35
CA ILE A 162 -9.49 -20.44 -7.92
C ILE A 162 -8.33 -20.79 -6.98
N PRO A 163 -7.31 -21.54 -7.47
CA PRO A 163 -6.17 -21.88 -6.64
C PRO A 163 -5.34 -20.64 -6.31
N PHE A 164 -4.98 -20.48 -5.04
CA PHE A 164 -4.11 -19.39 -4.60
C PHE A 164 -3.17 -19.84 -3.49
N SER A 165 -2.12 -19.05 -3.27
CA SER A 165 -1.18 -19.26 -2.18
C SER A 165 -0.70 -17.92 -1.65
N ARG A 166 -0.48 -17.82 -0.34
CA ARG A 166 0.16 -16.66 0.27
C ARG A 166 1.66 -16.78 0.13
N LEU A 167 2.36 -15.69 -0.19
CA LEU A 167 3.82 -15.65 -0.28
C LEU A 167 4.46 -15.27 1.07
N ASP A 168 4.04 -15.93 2.14
CA ASP A 168 4.45 -15.68 3.53
C ASP A 168 5.40 -16.76 4.10
N SER A 169 5.72 -17.76 3.30
CA SER A 169 6.62 -18.85 3.69
C SER A 169 7.54 -19.28 2.55
N SER A 170 8.68 -19.88 2.89
CA SER A 170 9.62 -20.42 1.89
C SER A 170 8.99 -21.46 0.98
N ASP A 171 8.02 -22.23 1.48
CA ASP A 171 7.34 -23.27 0.70
C ASP A 171 6.32 -22.67 -0.28
N SER A 172 5.66 -21.58 0.08
CA SER A 172 4.75 -20.88 -0.81
C SER A 172 5.52 -20.16 -1.93
N ILE A 173 6.68 -19.58 -1.63
CA ILE A 173 7.57 -18.97 -2.63
C ILE A 173 8.11 -20.04 -3.61
N ARG A 174 8.48 -21.22 -3.11
CA ARG A 174 8.92 -22.33 -3.98
C ARG A 174 7.81 -22.82 -4.91
N ARG A 175 6.56 -22.82 -4.46
CA ARG A 175 5.41 -23.19 -5.30
C ARG A 175 5.12 -22.15 -6.39
N TRP A 176 5.31 -20.89 -6.10
CA TRP A 176 5.18 -19.80 -7.08
C TRP A 176 6.21 -19.91 -8.22
N ASN A 177 7.43 -20.34 -7.90
CA ASN A 177 8.53 -20.45 -8.87
C ASN A 177 8.52 -21.74 -9.72
N ARG A 178 7.53 -22.59 -9.58
CA ARG A 178 7.33 -23.80 -10.38
C ARG A 178 6.31 -23.61 -11.47
#